data_1f3f99ef63c1b76ba1e8960e258c6504
#
_entry.id   1f3f99ef63c1b76ba1e8960e258c6504
#
_cell.length_a   1.000
_cell.length_b   1.000
_cell.length_c   1.000
_cell.angle_alpha   90.00
_cell.angle_beta   90.00
_cell.angle_gamma   90.00
#
_symmetry.space_group_name_H-M   'P 1'
#
loop_
_entity.id
_entity.type
_entity.pdbx_description
1 polymer ?
#
loop_
_entity_poly.entity_id
_entity_poly.type
_entity_poly.pdbx_seq_one_letter_code
_entity_poly.pdbx_strand_id
1 'polypeptide(L)'
;VDLLKQGSEEEIQKSVSGLQYPLISKPLDKYGSRGIFIIHDQDEIVTKASQTAEYTNCQEILIEEYNDGFEFNMMTWGMDGEVNVISIADREKTEVEEGMLPISTRNVYPSRFLSEVEKNATDVLQRYIRHTGQMEGALSMQFFWKPDKGIQVCEIAGRFFGYEHELTDMV
;
A
#
# COMPACT_ATOMS: atom_id res chain seq x y z
N VAL A 1 -6.98 8.19 12.10
CA VAL A 1 -7.23 9.35 12.98
C VAL A 1 -8.50 10.05 12.51
N ASP A 2 -9.46 10.24 13.39
CA ASP A 2 -10.72 10.97 13.10
C ASP A 2 -10.46 12.49 13.17
N LEU A 3 -10.47 13.16 12.03
CA LEU A 3 -10.22 14.60 11.92
C LEU A 3 -11.44 15.46 12.27
N LEU A 4 -12.66 14.90 12.29
CA LEU A 4 -13.89 15.66 12.61
C LEU A 4 -14.05 15.96 14.08
N LYS A 5 -13.50 15.12 14.91
CA LYS A 5 -13.41 15.43 16.33
C LYS A 5 -12.19 16.30 16.51
N GLN A 6 -12.11 17.51 15.95
CA GLN A 6 -11.00 18.45 16.15
C GLN A 6 -10.10 17.95 17.29
N GLY A 7 -9.43 16.82 17.02
CA GLY A 7 -8.60 16.15 18.02
C GLY A 7 -7.55 17.15 18.40
N SER A 8 -7.41 17.43 19.67
CA SER A 8 -6.29 18.22 20.15
C SER A 8 -5.01 17.58 19.63
N GLU A 9 -3.97 18.33 19.43
CA GLU A 9 -2.64 17.81 19.07
C GLU A 9 -2.28 16.59 19.91
N GLU A 10 -2.67 16.57 21.18
CA GLU A 10 -2.51 15.47 22.11
C GLU A 10 -3.24 14.17 21.68
N GLU A 11 -4.43 14.28 21.10
CA GLU A 11 -5.19 13.10 20.62
C GLU A 11 -4.56 12.49 19.37
N ILE A 12 -4.05 13.32 18.45
CA ILE A 12 -3.31 12.85 17.27
C ILE A 12 -2.03 12.15 17.73
N GLN A 13 -1.24 12.77 18.59
CA GLN A 13 -0.01 12.19 19.14
C GLN A 13 -0.28 10.88 19.90
N LYS A 14 -1.35 10.82 20.68
CA LYS A 14 -1.76 9.63 21.43
C LYS A 14 -2.16 8.48 20.50
N SER A 15 -2.84 8.76 19.38
CA SER A 15 -3.28 7.73 18.41
C SER A 15 -2.11 6.99 17.74
N VAL A 16 -0.93 7.59 17.69
CA VAL A 16 0.27 7.02 17.05
C VAL A 16 1.36 6.63 18.05
N SER A 17 1.10 6.75 19.35
CA SER A 17 2.11 6.56 20.43
C SER A 17 2.74 5.16 20.49
N GLY A 18 2.15 4.17 19.81
CA GLY A 18 2.68 2.80 19.71
C GLY A 18 3.43 2.49 18.42
N LEU A 19 3.51 3.45 17.49
CA LEU A 19 4.14 3.25 16.18
C LEU A 19 5.60 3.67 16.21
N GLN A 20 6.42 3.04 15.35
CA GLN A 20 7.84 3.33 15.19
C GLN A 20 8.08 4.27 14.00
N TYR A 21 8.85 5.34 14.22
CA TYR A 21 9.25 6.26 13.16
C TYR A 21 10.29 5.66 12.20
N PRO A 22 10.32 6.13 10.93
CA PRO A 22 9.41 7.12 10.36
C PRO A 22 8.01 6.56 10.14
N LEU A 23 7.01 7.45 10.19
CA LEU A 23 5.63 7.15 9.85
C LEU A 23 5.27 7.70 8.47
N ILE A 24 4.12 7.29 7.95
CA ILE A 24 3.55 7.81 6.71
C ILE A 24 2.07 8.12 6.93
N SER A 25 1.64 9.32 6.52
CA SER A 25 0.22 9.72 6.54
C SER A 25 -0.36 9.68 5.13
N LYS A 26 -1.59 9.16 4.98
CA LYS A 26 -2.26 8.95 3.70
C LYS A 26 -3.73 9.34 3.75
N PRO A 27 -4.28 10.01 2.70
CA PRO A 27 -5.72 10.11 2.51
C PRO A 27 -6.31 8.72 2.20
N LEU A 28 -7.55 8.47 2.62
CA LEU A 28 -8.24 7.20 2.35
C LEU A 28 -8.93 7.16 0.98
N ASP A 29 -9.12 8.33 0.34
CA ASP A 29 -9.91 8.51 -0.89
C ASP A 29 -9.09 9.04 -2.07
N LYS A 30 -7.76 8.95 -2.01
CA LYS A 30 -6.88 9.43 -3.09
C LYS A 30 -6.00 8.32 -3.62
N TYR A 31 -5.47 8.54 -4.82
CA TYR A 31 -4.56 7.65 -5.54
C TYR A 31 -3.36 8.44 -6.10
N GLY A 32 -2.34 7.73 -6.54
CA GLY A 32 -1.16 8.34 -7.16
C GLY A 32 -0.33 9.17 -6.18
N SER A 33 -0.16 8.71 -4.97
CA SER A 33 0.66 9.32 -3.90
C SER A 33 0.27 10.76 -3.51
N ARG A 34 -0.95 11.20 -3.88
CA ARG A 34 -1.42 12.56 -3.55
C ARG A 34 -1.76 12.68 -2.08
N GLY A 35 -1.19 13.68 -1.42
CA GLY A 35 -1.45 13.95 0.00
C GLY A 35 -0.79 12.95 0.94
N ILE A 36 0.23 12.22 0.48
CA ILE A 36 1.02 11.31 1.30
C ILE A 36 2.26 12.06 1.79
N PHE A 37 2.53 11.99 3.09
CA PHE A 37 3.69 12.63 3.71
C PHE A 37 4.42 11.67 4.64
N ILE A 38 5.76 11.73 4.63
CA ILE A 38 6.60 11.03 5.60
C ILE A 38 6.72 11.90 6.86
N ILE A 39 6.64 11.26 8.01
CA ILE A 39 6.72 11.86 9.35
C ILE A 39 7.94 11.26 10.03
N HIS A 40 8.97 12.06 10.27
CA HIS A 40 10.24 11.56 10.79
C HIS A 40 10.28 11.50 12.32
N ASP A 41 9.52 12.35 12.99
CA ASP A 41 9.48 12.43 14.44
C ASP A 41 8.12 12.93 14.95
N GLN A 42 8.00 13.02 16.27
CA GLN A 42 6.77 13.42 16.95
C GLN A 42 6.38 14.88 16.66
N ASP A 43 7.33 15.75 16.42
CA ASP A 43 7.06 17.20 16.22
C ASP A 43 6.40 17.45 14.85
N GLU A 44 6.66 16.59 13.88
CA GLU A 44 6.07 16.68 12.54
C GLU A 44 4.62 16.15 12.45
N ILE A 45 4.15 15.33 13.41
CA ILE A 45 2.88 14.58 13.29
C ILE A 45 1.71 15.50 12.97
N VAL A 46 1.51 16.55 13.77
CA VAL A 46 0.34 17.43 13.64
C VAL A 46 0.35 18.16 12.31
N THR A 47 1.51 18.68 11.92
CA THR A 47 1.68 19.40 10.66
C THR A 47 1.42 18.49 9.46
N LYS A 48 2.01 17.30 9.42
CA LYS A 48 1.86 16.36 8.30
C LYS A 48 0.47 15.74 8.23
N ALA A 49 -0.14 15.43 9.38
CA ALA A 49 -1.53 14.99 9.44
C ALA A 49 -2.49 16.05 8.90
N SER A 50 -2.29 17.32 9.26
CA SER A 50 -3.09 18.44 8.74
C SER A 50 -2.89 18.62 7.23
N GLN A 51 -1.66 18.53 6.73
CA GLN A 51 -1.38 18.57 5.30
C GLN A 51 -2.08 17.44 4.55
N THR A 52 -2.05 16.20 5.09
CA THR A 52 -2.79 15.07 4.49
C THR A 52 -4.30 15.33 4.46
N ALA A 53 -4.84 15.92 5.52
CA ALA A 53 -6.25 16.24 5.64
C ALA A 53 -6.75 17.21 4.55
N GLU A 54 -5.91 18.11 4.06
CA GLU A 54 -6.24 19.04 2.98
C GLU A 54 -6.51 18.32 1.64
N TYR A 55 -6.00 17.11 1.47
CA TYR A 55 -6.16 16.32 0.25
C TYR A 55 -7.36 15.39 0.26
N THR A 56 -8.00 15.16 1.40
CA THR A 56 -9.11 14.21 1.51
C THR A 56 -10.45 14.90 1.70
N ASN A 57 -11.52 14.25 1.19
CA ASN A 57 -12.90 14.58 1.53
C ASN A 57 -13.43 13.65 2.65
N CYS A 58 -12.63 12.66 3.04
CA CYS A 58 -12.96 11.80 4.16
C CYS A 58 -12.68 12.53 5.48
N GLN A 59 -13.36 12.06 6.53
CA GLN A 59 -13.18 12.59 7.89
C GLN A 59 -12.00 11.96 8.61
N GLU A 60 -11.35 11.00 7.97
CA GLU A 60 -10.27 10.19 8.52
C GLU A 60 -9.07 10.17 7.57
N ILE A 61 -7.89 10.06 8.16
CA ILE A 61 -6.65 9.75 7.47
C ILE A 61 -6.03 8.49 8.07
N LEU A 62 -5.20 7.81 7.29
CA LEU A 62 -4.39 6.70 7.77
C LEU A 62 -3.00 7.19 8.15
N ILE A 63 -2.52 6.80 9.33
CA ILE A 63 -1.12 6.95 9.73
C ILE A 63 -0.60 5.56 10.07
N GLU A 64 0.48 5.16 9.45
CA GLU A 64 1.12 3.85 9.63
C GLU A 64 2.64 3.97 9.65
N GLU A 65 3.34 2.92 10.11
CA GLU A 65 4.79 2.86 10.01
C GLU A 65 5.23 2.85 8.55
N TYR A 66 6.27 3.64 8.23
CA TYR A 66 6.85 3.65 6.89
C TYR A 66 7.51 2.31 6.58
N ASN A 67 7.16 1.73 5.43
CA ASN A 67 7.72 0.47 5.01
C ASN A 67 8.80 0.69 3.95
N ASP A 68 10.04 0.32 4.28
CA ASP A 68 11.22 0.39 3.42
C ASP A 68 11.57 -0.97 2.79
N GLY A 69 10.67 -1.94 2.84
CA GLY A 69 10.83 -3.27 2.25
C GLY A 69 10.86 -3.26 0.71
N PHE A 70 11.20 -4.43 0.16
CA PHE A 70 11.01 -4.66 -1.27
C PHE A 70 9.53 -4.55 -1.60
N GLU A 71 9.22 -3.83 -2.68
CA GLU A 71 7.85 -3.54 -3.09
C GLU A 71 7.49 -4.32 -4.34
N PHE A 72 6.26 -4.83 -4.37
CA PHE A 72 5.76 -5.72 -5.42
C PHE A 72 4.39 -5.30 -5.91
N ASN A 73 4.14 -5.59 -7.18
CA ASN A 73 2.80 -5.62 -7.76
C ASN A 73 2.46 -7.06 -8.12
N MET A 74 1.28 -7.52 -7.69
CA MET A 74 0.75 -8.83 -7.98
C MET A 74 -0.54 -8.69 -8.77
N MET A 75 -0.60 -9.36 -9.91
CA MET A 75 -1.76 -9.45 -10.78
C MET A 75 -2.36 -10.85 -10.69
N THR A 76 -3.66 -10.93 -10.44
CA THR A 76 -4.36 -12.19 -10.25
C THR A 76 -5.74 -12.17 -10.88
N TRP A 77 -6.32 -13.34 -11.05
CA TRP A 77 -7.71 -13.52 -11.44
C TRP A 77 -8.41 -14.45 -10.45
N GLY A 78 -9.48 -13.97 -9.83
CA GLY A 78 -10.39 -14.79 -9.06
C GLY A 78 -11.25 -15.62 -10.00
N MET A 79 -11.37 -16.91 -9.74
CA MET A 79 -12.23 -17.83 -10.48
C MET A 79 -12.73 -18.92 -9.52
N ASP A 80 -14.05 -19.09 -9.46
CA ASP A 80 -14.69 -20.06 -8.57
C ASP A 80 -14.26 -19.93 -7.09
N GLY A 81 -13.94 -18.70 -6.66
CA GLY A 81 -13.47 -18.43 -5.29
C GLY A 81 -12.02 -18.79 -5.01
N GLU A 82 -11.25 -19.11 -6.03
CA GLU A 82 -9.82 -19.34 -5.93
C GLU A 82 -9.01 -18.24 -6.62
N VAL A 83 -7.85 -17.89 -6.02
CA VAL A 83 -6.94 -16.89 -6.58
C VAL A 83 -5.97 -17.56 -7.54
N ASN A 84 -6.00 -17.14 -8.81
CA ASN A 84 -5.06 -17.57 -9.82
C ASN A 84 -4.04 -16.44 -10.06
N VAL A 85 -2.78 -16.71 -9.76
CA VAL A 85 -1.69 -15.75 -9.95
C VAL A 85 -1.33 -15.68 -11.43
N ILE A 86 -1.39 -14.47 -12.00
CA ILE A 86 -0.95 -14.21 -13.37
C ILE A 86 0.52 -13.80 -13.36
N SER A 87 0.88 -12.86 -12.48
CA SER A 87 2.26 -12.39 -12.36
C SER A 87 2.52 -11.70 -11.02
N ILE A 88 3.79 -11.71 -10.61
CA ILE A 88 4.32 -10.88 -9.54
C ILE A 88 5.55 -10.17 -10.10
N ALA A 89 5.60 -8.84 -9.94
CA ALA A 89 6.70 -8.00 -10.38
C ALA A 89 7.42 -7.36 -9.20
N ASP A 90 8.73 -7.20 -9.33
CA ASP A 90 9.48 -6.24 -8.52
C ASP A 90 9.10 -4.83 -8.97
N ARG A 91 8.70 -3.98 -8.04
CA ARG A 91 8.44 -2.57 -8.29
C ARG A 91 9.69 -1.77 -7.99
N GLU A 92 10.45 -1.44 -9.01
CA GLU A 92 11.64 -0.61 -8.87
C GLU A 92 11.27 0.86 -8.72
N LYS A 93 12.01 1.55 -7.87
CA LYS A 93 11.76 2.94 -7.49
C LYS A 93 13.01 3.80 -7.70
N THR A 94 12.80 5.12 -7.81
CA THR A 94 13.89 6.10 -7.73
C THR A 94 14.60 5.99 -6.37
N GLU A 95 15.83 6.50 -6.30
CA GLU A 95 16.46 6.78 -5.01
C GLU A 95 15.58 7.74 -4.19
N VAL A 96 15.65 7.59 -2.88
CA VAL A 96 14.89 8.43 -1.96
C VAL A 96 15.63 9.75 -1.80
N GLU A 97 15.03 10.84 -2.25
CA GLU A 97 15.48 12.20 -1.98
C GLU A 97 14.81 12.71 -0.69
N GLU A 98 15.52 13.56 0.06
CA GLU A 98 15.04 14.11 1.31
C GLU A 98 13.68 14.83 1.12
N GLY A 99 12.67 14.42 1.88
CA GLY A 99 11.32 14.96 1.83
C GLY A 99 10.46 14.51 0.65
N MET A 100 10.96 13.63 -0.22
CA MET A 100 10.23 13.08 -1.35
C MET A 100 9.91 11.59 -1.17
N LEU A 101 8.75 11.18 -1.67
CA LEU A 101 8.43 9.76 -1.79
C LEU A 101 9.13 9.18 -3.02
N PRO A 102 9.69 7.96 -2.92
CA PRO A 102 10.27 7.30 -4.08
C PRO A 102 9.18 7.01 -5.12
N ILE A 103 9.48 7.32 -6.39
CA ILE A 103 8.56 7.13 -7.51
C ILE A 103 8.87 5.79 -8.17
N SER A 104 7.83 5.01 -8.48
CA SER A 104 8.00 3.79 -9.27
C SER A 104 8.49 4.13 -10.68
N THR A 105 9.58 3.50 -11.09
CA THR A 105 10.21 3.70 -12.41
C THR A 105 9.84 2.60 -13.38
N ARG A 106 9.71 1.35 -12.91
CA ARG A 106 9.34 0.20 -13.73
C ARG A 106 8.91 -0.99 -12.88
N ASN A 107 8.19 -1.90 -13.50
CA ASN A 107 7.91 -3.24 -12.98
C ASN A 107 8.78 -4.26 -13.73
N VAL A 108 9.46 -5.14 -12.98
CA VAL A 108 10.32 -6.20 -13.53
C VAL A 108 9.67 -7.55 -13.30
N TYR A 109 9.38 -8.26 -14.38
CA TYR A 109 8.72 -9.56 -14.40
C TYR A 109 9.65 -10.66 -14.92
N PRO A 110 9.58 -11.86 -14.38
CA PRO A 110 8.98 -12.19 -13.09
C PRO A 110 9.80 -11.59 -11.93
N SER A 111 9.18 -11.51 -10.74
CA SER A 111 9.90 -11.09 -9.54
C SER A 111 11.11 -11.99 -9.26
N ARG A 112 12.23 -11.39 -8.89
CA ARG A 112 13.43 -12.12 -8.40
C ARG A 112 13.21 -12.82 -7.05
N PHE A 113 12.16 -12.41 -6.31
CA PHE A 113 11.75 -12.98 -5.02
C PHE A 113 10.50 -13.85 -5.13
N LEU A 114 10.17 -14.33 -6.34
CA LEU A 114 8.93 -15.06 -6.58
C LEU A 114 8.75 -16.24 -5.61
N SER A 115 9.81 -17.03 -5.40
CA SER A 115 9.78 -18.19 -4.50
C SER A 115 9.50 -17.85 -3.04
N GLU A 116 9.90 -16.67 -2.61
CA GLU A 116 9.75 -16.20 -1.23
C GLU A 116 8.38 -15.58 -0.96
N VAL A 117 7.78 -14.94 -1.98
CA VAL A 117 6.60 -14.11 -1.76
C VAL A 117 5.30 -14.73 -2.28
N GLU A 118 5.32 -15.52 -3.37
CA GLU A 118 4.13 -15.96 -4.10
C GLU A 118 3.10 -16.65 -3.19
N LYS A 119 3.52 -17.66 -2.45
CA LYS A 119 2.62 -18.42 -1.60
C LYS A 119 1.93 -17.52 -0.56
N ASN A 120 2.70 -16.73 0.17
CA ASN A 120 2.17 -15.89 1.25
C ASN A 120 1.29 -14.75 0.69
N ALA A 121 1.65 -14.16 -0.44
CA ALA A 121 0.87 -13.14 -1.12
C ALA A 121 -0.47 -13.72 -1.62
N THR A 122 -0.45 -14.92 -2.22
CA THR A 122 -1.64 -15.64 -2.63
C THR A 122 -2.56 -15.94 -1.44
N ASP A 123 -2.00 -16.42 -0.32
CA ASP A 123 -2.77 -16.69 0.90
C ASP A 123 -3.45 -15.42 1.47
N VAL A 124 -2.84 -14.25 1.32
CA VAL A 124 -3.44 -12.96 1.69
C VAL A 124 -4.65 -12.66 0.80
N LEU A 125 -4.50 -12.73 -0.52
CA LEU A 125 -5.60 -12.48 -1.45
C LEU A 125 -6.72 -13.52 -1.31
N GLN A 126 -6.38 -14.79 -1.07
CA GLN A 126 -7.37 -15.84 -0.83
C GLN A 126 -8.23 -15.54 0.40
N ARG A 127 -7.65 -15.00 1.46
CA ARG A 127 -8.40 -14.54 2.64
C ARG A 127 -9.26 -13.32 2.32
N TYR A 128 -8.73 -12.39 1.53
CA TYR A 128 -9.46 -11.19 1.09
C TYR A 128 -10.72 -11.55 0.32
N ILE A 129 -10.63 -12.39 -0.71
CA ILE A 129 -11.81 -12.77 -1.52
C ILE A 129 -12.85 -13.53 -0.70
N ARG A 130 -12.44 -14.41 0.22
CA ARG A 130 -13.36 -15.10 1.13
C ARG A 130 -14.10 -14.15 2.06
N HIS A 131 -13.43 -13.08 2.49
CA HIS A 131 -14.03 -12.10 3.39
C HIS A 131 -14.95 -11.12 2.66
N THR A 132 -14.58 -10.68 1.46
CA THR A 132 -15.33 -9.68 0.68
C THR A 132 -16.41 -10.30 -0.20
N GLY A 133 -16.32 -11.60 -0.49
CA GLY A 133 -17.21 -12.29 -1.42
C GLY A 133 -16.91 -12.01 -2.89
N GLN A 134 -15.77 -11.39 -3.22
CA GLN A 134 -15.33 -11.15 -4.59
C GLN A 134 -14.76 -12.44 -5.18
N MET A 135 -15.64 -13.34 -5.65
CA MET A 135 -15.27 -14.68 -6.07
C MET A 135 -14.77 -14.75 -7.51
N GLU A 136 -15.01 -13.72 -8.33
CA GLU A 136 -14.72 -13.68 -9.76
C GLU A 136 -14.07 -12.35 -10.16
N GLY A 137 -13.16 -12.40 -11.14
CA GLY A 137 -12.62 -11.23 -11.83
C GLY A 137 -11.22 -10.85 -11.45
N ALA A 138 -10.79 -9.72 -12.01
CA ALA A 138 -9.45 -9.19 -11.85
C ALA A 138 -9.22 -8.67 -10.42
N LEU A 139 -8.05 -8.99 -9.89
CA LEU A 139 -7.54 -8.48 -8.62
C LEU A 139 -6.07 -8.11 -8.76
N SER A 140 -5.70 -6.96 -8.21
CA SER A 140 -4.29 -6.59 -8.05
C SER A 140 -3.99 -6.26 -6.59
N MET A 141 -2.78 -6.59 -6.18
CA MET A 141 -2.28 -6.28 -4.84
C MET A 141 -0.89 -5.63 -4.94
N GLN A 142 -0.74 -4.46 -4.33
CA GLN A 142 0.56 -3.86 -4.04
C GLN A 142 0.93 -4.22 -2.60
N PHE A 143 2.15 -4.72 -2.41
CA PHE A 143 2.60 -5.14 -1.09
C PHE A 143 4.10 -4.94 -0.93
N PHE A 144 4.52 -4.88 0.32
CA PHE A 144 5.92 -4.91 0.73
C PHE A 144 6.26 -6.26 1.32
N TRP A 145 7.53 -6.61 1.23
CA TRP A 145 8.06 -7.81 1.87
C TRP A 145 9.45 -7.55 2.45
N LYS A 146 9.67 -8.11 3.64
CA LYS A 146 10.97 -8.24 4.30
C LYS A 146 11.11 -9.65 4.84
N PRO A 147 12.33 -10.23 4.85
CA PRO A 147 12.54 -11.59 5.36
C PRO A 147 12.07 -11.80 6.80
N ASP A 148 12.19 -10.79 7.64
CA ASP A 148 11.84 -10.79 9.07
C ASP A 148 10.38 -10.39 9.37
N LYS A 149 9.72 -9.67 8.46
CA LYS A 149 8.36 -9.15 8.65
C LYS A 149 7.30 -9.82 7.77
N GLY A 150 7.72 -10.54 6.72
CA GLY A 150 6.82 -11.16 5.76
C GLY A 150 6.09 -10.15 4.88
N ILE A 151 4.89 -10.51 4.43
CA ILE A 151 4.05 -9.70 3.53
C ILE A 151 3.30 -8.62 4.33
N GLN A 152 3.39 -7.39 3.86
CA GLN A 152 2.62 -6.25 4.35
C GLN A 152 1.89 -5.59 3.18
N VAL A 153 0.56 -5.62 3.20
CA VAL A 153 -0.28 -5.10 2.11
C VAL A 153 -0.24 -3.57 2.11
N CYS A 154 -0.03 -2.99 0.93
CA CYS A 154 -0.18 -1.55 0.69
C CYS A 154 -1.60 -1.22 0.21
N GLU A 155 -2.05 -1.90 -0.86
CA GLU A 155 -3.42 -1.78 -1.37
C GLU A 155 -3.86 -3.06 -2.09
N ILE A 156 -5.18 -3.29 -2.14
CA ILE A 156 -5.82 -4.31 -2.97
C ILE A 156 -6.88 -3.61 -3.82
N ALA A 157 -6.92 -3.90 -5.12
CA ALA A 157 -7.91 -3.38 -6.04
C ALA A 157 -8.66 -4.51 -6.74
N GLY A 158 -9.99 -4.37 -6.86
CA GLY A 158 -10.86 -5.27 -7.63
C GLY A 158 -10.76 -5.05 -9.15
N ARG A 159 -9.58 -4.77 -9.66
CA ARG A 159 -9.22 -4.53 -11.05
C ARG A 159 -7.72 -4.69 -11.24
N PHE A 160 -7.25 -4.77 -12.48
CA PHE A 160 -5.83 -4.59 -12.75
C PHE A 160 -5.38 -3.14 -12.53
N PHE A 161 -4.16 -2.94 -12.06
CA PHE A 161 -3.55 -1.61 -12.00
C PHE A 161 -3.32 -1.08 -13.42
N GLY A 162 -3.29 0.25 -13.58
CA GLY A 162 -3.32 0.89 -14.89
C GLY A 162 -2.14 0.54 -15.83
N TYR A 163 -1.00 0.15 -15.29
CA TYR A 163 0.19 -0.27 -16.03
C TYR A 163 0.26 -1.79 -16.32
N GLU A 164 -0.74 -2.55 -15.89
CA GLU A 164 -0.81 -4.00 -16.09
C GLU A 164 -1.61 -4.39 -17.35
N HIS A 165 -2.31 -3.44 -17.97
CA HIS A 165 -3.05 -3.68 -19.20
C HIS A 165 -2.16 -4.14 -20.35
N GLU A 166 -0.95 -3.56 -20.46
CA GLU A 166 0.00 -3.90 -21.52
C GLU A 166 0.46 -5.36 -21.44
N LEU A 167 0.48 -5.95 -20.23
CA LEU A 167 0.83 -7.36 -20.05
C LEU A 167 -0.25 -8.31 -20.53
N THR A 168 -1.51 -7.94 -20.36
CA THR A 168 -2.65 -8.78 -20.80
C THR A 168 -2.77 -8.81 -22.32
N ASP A 169 -2.24 -7.82 -23.04
CA ASP A 169 -2.21 -7.77 -24.48
C ASP A 169 -1.03 -8.56 -25.09
N MET A 170 -0.06 -8.96 -24.23
CA MET A 170 1.15 -9.68 -24.66
C MET A 170 1.08 -11.21 -24.43
N VAL A 171 0.04 -11.70 -23.78
CA VAL A 171 -0.18 -13.12 -23.43
C VAL A 171 -1.35 -13.71 -24.26
#